data_5fe749ddeb47ba4f20a170dd3984f52a
#
_entry.id   5fe749ddeb47ba4f20a170dd3984f52a
#
_cell.length_a   1.000
_cell.length_b   1.000
_cell.length_c   1.000
_cell.angle_alpha   90.00
_cell.angle_beta   90.00
_cell.angle_gamma   90.00
#
_symmetry.space_group_name_H-M   'P 1'
#
loop_
_entity.id
_entity.type
_entity.pdbx_description
1 polymer ?
#
loop_
_entity_poly.entity_id
_entity_poly.type
_entity_poly.pdbx_seq_one_letter_code
_entity_poly.pdbx_strand_id
1 'polypeptide(L)'
;GALNSWNPGTDATVNAIAVDGATVYVGGEFSEVGGEWRERIASIEAGSGDVTNWYAAADGNVTALLVSGGNVYVGGDFTILGGQIRNYIGAVSTANGNATAWAPEADAVVYTLAIDGTTIYAGGEFTSIGGQSRIGIAALQTTGTGNATSWEGYANTDAIVETIAVDNGLIYVGGYFFLYWRGTQNKYCSVEHSHGISKFLEPRYQFRS
;
A
#
# COMPACT_ATOMS: atom_id res chain seq x y z
N GLY A 1 11.21 21.89 -17.46
CA GLY A 1 12.44 21.13 -17.39
C GLY A 1 12.56 20.15 -18.53
N ALA A 2 13.77 19.92 -19.05
CA ALA A 2 13.99 18.87 -20.04
C ALA A 2 13.94 17.49 -19.33
N LEU A 3 13.39 16.48 -19.99
CA LEU A 3 13.48 15.10 -19.54
C LEU A 3 14.96 14.68 -19.62
N ASN A 4 15.44 13.98 -18.62
CA ASN A 4 16.73 13.33 -18.64
C ASN A 4 16.66 12.01 -19.42
N SER A 5 17.78 11.32 -19.59
CA SER A 5 17.86 10.03 -20.30
C SER A 5 17.34 8.84 -19.47
N TRP A 6 16.90 9.05 -18.22
CA TRP A 6 16.38 8.01 -17.37
C TRP A 6 15.03 7.52 -17.92
N ASN A 7 15.02 6.35 -18.50
CA ASN A 7 13.83 5.73 -19.10
C ASN A 7 14.01 4.20 -19.12
N PRO A 8 13.78 3.51 -18.00
CA PRO A 8 13.90 2.06 -17.93
C PRO A 8 12.88 1.31 -18.82
N GLY A 9 11.75 1.96 -19.15
CA GLY A 9 10.69 1.35 -19.95
C GLY A 9 10.06 0.12 -19.31
N THR A 10 8.76 -0.05 -19.49
CA THR A 10 7.99 -1.24 -19.10
C THR A 10 7.09 -1.66 -20.25
N ASP A 11 6.76 -2.97 -20.35
CA ASP A 11 5.85 -3.50 -21.36
C ASP A 11 4.35 -3.28 -21.00
N ALA A 12 4.04 -2.89 -19.77
CA ALA A 12 2.68 -2.59 -19.31
C ALA A 12 2.67 -1.53 -18.18
N THR A 13 1.50 -1.34 -17.55
CA THR A 13 1.21 -0.28 -16.57
C THR A 13 2.10 -0.39 -15.32
N VAL A 14 2.64 0.75 -14.88
CA VAL A 14 3.22 0.94 -13.56
C VAL A 14 2.17 1.61 -12.67
N ASN A 15 1.75 0.96 -11.59
CA ASN A 15 0.74 1.45 -10.66
C ASN A 15 1.34 2.07 -9.40
N ALA A 16 2.53 1.62 -9.00
CA ALA A 16 3.17 2.05 -7.76
C ALA A 16 4.67 2.28 -7.95
N ILE A 17 5.17 3.30 -7.26
CA ILE A 17 6.60 3.62 -7.19
C ILE A 17 6.94 3.92 -5.73
N ALA A 18 8.05 3.35 -5.24
CA ALA A 18 8.66 3.70 -3.96
C ALA A 18 10.17 3.90 -4.12
N VAL A 19 10.75 4.80 -3.33
CA VAL A 19 12.17 5.14 -3.44
C VAL A 19 12.86 4.94 -2.09
N ASP A 20 14.01 4.28 -2.11
CA ASP A 20 14.88 4.13 -0.95
C ASP A 20 16.33 4.43 -1.38
N GLY A 21 16.83 5.59 -0.98
CA GLY A 21 18.16 6.07 -1.36
C GLY A 21 18.33 6.15 -2.89
N ALA A 22 19.24 5.34 -3.43
CA ALA A 22 19.52 5.26 -4.86
C ALA A 22 18.71 4.18 -5.60
N THR A 23 17.74 3.55 -4.96
CA THR A 23 16.92 2.49 -5.55
C THR A 23 15.48 2.94 -5.72
N VAL A 24 14.93 2.74 -6.91
CA VAL A 24 13.52 2.94 -7.25
C VAL A 24 12.87 1.57 -7.39
N TYR A 25 11.87 1.30 -6.59
CA TYR A 25 11.02 0.13 -6.72
C TYR A 25 9.78 0.50 -7.52
N VAL A 26 9.43 -0.33 -8.48
CA VAL A 26 8.24 -0.16 -9.33
C VAL A 26 7.37 -1.41 -9.25
N GLY A 27 6.06 -1.21 -9.21
CA GLY A 27 5.07 -2.28 -9.18
C GLY A 27 3.95 -2.00 -10.17
N GLY A 28 3.35 -3.05 -10.76
CA GLY A 28 2.30 -2.87 -11.75
C GLY A 28 1.82 -4.14 -12.42
N GLU A 29 1.47 -4.03 -13.69
CA GLU A 29 0.97 -5.11 -14.53
C GLU A 29 2.01 -5.65 -15.52
N PHE A 30 3.21 -5.08 -15.51
CA PHE A 30 4.28 -5.41 -16.43
C PHE A 30 4.88 -6.79 -16.19
N SER A 31 5.48 -7.35 -17.22
CA SER A 31 6.31 -8.54 -17.15
C SER A 31 7.77 -8.27 -17.52
N GLU A 32 8.06 -7.08 -18.04
CA GLU A 32 9.40 -6.66 -18.46
C GLU A 32 9.67 -5.20 -18.07
N VAL A 33 10.87 -4.94 -17.59
CA VAL A 33 11.39 -3.59 -17.27
C VAL A 33 12.82 -3.49 -17.81
N GLY A 34 13.12 -2.45 -18.58
CA GLY A 34 14.46 -2.21 -19.11
C GLY A 34 14.99 -3.35 -20.00
N GLY A 35 14.12 -4.14 -20.63
CA GLY A 35 14.48 -5.32 -21.41
C GLY A 35 14.75 -6.57 -20.56
N GLU A 36 14.54 -6.53 -19.26
CA GLU A 36 14.72 -7.63 -18.33
C GLU A 36 13.37 -8.18 -17.85
N TRP A 37 13.23 -9.49 -17.79
CA TRP A 37 12.03 -10.14 -17.24
C TRP A 37 11.88 -9.88 -15.75
N ARG A 38 10.77 -9.23 -15.36
CA ARG A 38 10.43 -8.88 -13.98
C ARG A 38 8.92 -8.97 -13.80
N GLU A 39 8.46 -9.96 -13.06
CA GLU A 39 7.03 -10.20 -12.86
C GLU A 39 6.42 -9.23 -11.86
N ARG A 40 5.77 -8.19 -12.36
CA ARG A 40 4.93 -7.21 -11.63
C ARG A 40 5.66 -6.30 -10.64
N ILE A 41 6.92 -6.60 -10.30
CA ILE A 41 7.70 -5.81 -9.35
C ILE A 41 9.19 -5.84 -9.75
N ALA A 42 9.85 -4.70 -9.70
CA ALA A 42 11.26 -4.56 -10.02
C ALA A 42 11.94 -3.51 -9.16
N SER A 43 13.27 -3.55 -9.10
CA SER A 43 14.09 -2.46 -8.59
C SER A 43 15.04 -1.93 -9.66
N ILE A 44 15.22 -0.61 -9.66
CA ILE A 44 15.91 0.17 -10.69
C ILE A 44 16.89 1.12 -10.01
N GLU A 45 18.07 1.28 -10.53
CA GLU A 45 19.05 2.29 -10.10
C GLU A 45 18.51 3.69 -10.43
N ALA A 46 18.38 4.55 -9.42
CA ALA A 46 17.84 5.91 -9.61
C ALA A 46 18.72 6.79 -10.50
N GLY A 47 20.04 6.53 -10.53
CA GLY A 47 20.99 7.33 -11.32
C GLY A 47 21.05 6.93 -12.78
N SER A 48 21.18 5.64 -13.07
CA SER A 48 21.37 5.12 -14.44
C SER A 48 20.05 4.72 -15.12
N GLY A 49 19.07 4.25 -14.36
CA GLY A 49 17.87 3.62 -14.89
C GLY A 49 18.03 2.11 -15.17
N ASP A 50 19.17 1.54 -14.78
CA ASP A 50 19.43 0.12 -14.98
C ASP A 50 18.60 -0.73 -14.00
N VAL A 51 18.04 -1.82 -14.49
CA VAL A 51 17.33 -2.80 -13.66
C VAL A 51 18.37 -3.57 -12.83
N THR A 52 18.13 -3.67 -11.54
CA THR A 52 19.05 -4.36 -10.64
C THR A 52 18.85 -5.88 -10.66
N ASN A 53 19.74 -6.63 -10.02
CA ASN A 53 19.60 -8.09 -9.84
C ASN A 53 18.60 -8.47 -8.74
N TRP A 54 18.00 -7.50 -8.05
CA TRP A 54 16.97 -7.77 -7.07
C TRP A 54 15.72 -8.34 -7.77
N TYR A 55 15.20 -9.45 -7.24
CA TYR A 55 14.10 -10.16 -7.87
C TYR A 55 13.06 -10.58 -6.82
N ALA A 56 11.87 -10.02 -6.93
CA ALA A 56 10.72 -10.36 -6.13
C ALA A 56 9.53 -10.49 -7.09
N ALA A 57 9.18 -11.70 -7.46
CA ALA A 57 8.04 -11.95 -8.36
C ALA A 57 6.72 -11.86 -7.61
N ALA A 58 5.69 -11.33 -8.27
CA ALA A 58 4.30 -11.45 -7.86
C ALA A 58 3.49 -12.10 -9.00
N ASP A 59 2.57 -13.02 -8.67
CA ASP A 59 1.73 -13.72 -9.66
C ASP A 59 0.55 -12.88 -10.16
N GLY A 60 0.27 -11.75 -9.50
CA GLY A 60 -0.80 -10.81 -9.84
C GLY A 60 -0.38 -9.35 -9.75
N ASN A 61 -1.32 -8.46 -10.06
CA ASN A 61 -1.08 -7.03 -10.16
C ASN A 61 -0.60 -6.43 -8.82
N VAL A 62 0.46 -5.61 -8.88
CA VAL A 62 0.95 -4.80 -7.74
C VAL A 62 0.37 -3.40 -7.84
N THR A 63 -0.37 -2.99 -6.82
CA THR A 63 -1.07 -1.70 -6.75
C THR A 63 -0.44 -0.72 -5.78
N ALA A 64 0.28 -1.23 -4.76
CA ALA A 64 0.91 -0.41 -3.73
C ALA A 64 2.30 -0.91 -3.38
N LEU A 65 3.22 0.03 -3.18
CA LEU A 65 4.58 -0.19 -2.68
C LEU A 65 4.90 0.81 -1.57
N LEU A 66 5.54 0.31 -0.52
CA LEU A 66 6.05 1.11 0.58
C LEU A 66 7.39 0.53 1.04
N VAL A 67 8.43 1.34 1.18
CA VAL A 67 9.74 0.86 1.63
C VAL A 67 10.03 1.40 3.03
N SER A 68 10.37 0.51 3.95
CA SER A 68 10.78 0.88 5.30
C SER A 68 11.50 -0.28 6.00
N GLY A 69 12.52 0.04 6.80
CA GLY A 69 13.18 -0.91 7.69
C GLY A 69 13.78 -2.14 7.01
N GLY A 70 14.29 -2.00 5.77
CA GLY A 70 14.86 -3.11 5.00
C GLY A 70 13.82 -4.02 4.33
N ASN A 71 12.55 -3.60 4.31
CA ASN A 71 11.45 -4.30 3.65
C ASN A 71 10.82 -3.42 2.56
N VAL A 72 10.38 -4.06 1.48
CA VAL A 72 9.41 -3.54 0.53
C VAL A 72 8.08 -4.19 0.87
N TYR A 73 7.14 -3.41 1.39
CA TYR A 73 5.76 -3.83 1.63
C TYR A 73 4.98 -3.66 0.34
N VAL A 74 4.22 -4.67 -0.01
CA VAL A 74 3.54 -4.79 -1.30
C VAL A 74 2.07 -5.06 -1.07
N GLY A 75 1.20 -4.29 -1.72
CA GLY A 75 -0.24 -4.52 -1.81
C GLY A 75 -0.64 -4.79 -3.26
N GLY A 76 -1.70 -5.56 -3.49
CA GLY A 76 -2.16 -5.83 -4.84
C GLY A 76 -3.22 -6.91 -4.96
N ASP A 77 -3.35 -7.45 -6.18
CA ASP A 77 -4.21 -8.57 -6.53
C ASP A 77 -3.35 -9.79 -6.90
N PHE A 78 -2.61 -10.27 -5.91
CA PHE A 78 -1.72 -11.43 -6.04
C PHE A 78 -1.97 -12.43 -4.93
N THR A 79 -1.54 -13.68 -5.16
CA THR A 79 -1.57 -14.76 -4.16
C THR A 79 -0.17 -15.28 -3.82
N ILE A 80 0.82 -15.00 -4.67
CA ILE A 80 2.23 -15.34 -4.45
C ILE A 80 3.07 -14.08 -4.57
N LEU A 81 3.97 -13.87 -3.61
CA LEU A 81 4.95 -12.79 -3.60
C LEU A 81 6.29 -13.30 -3.08
N GLY A 82 7.38 -13.02 -3.78
CA GLY A 82 8.74 -13.40 -3.34
C GLY A 82 8.90 -14.89 -3.11
N GLY A 83 8.18 -15.73 -3.89
CA GLY A 83 8.24 -17.20 -3.84
C GLY A 83 7.45 -17.84 -2.69
N GLN A 84 6.58 -17.10 -2.00
CA GLN A 84 5.73 -17.59 -0.91
C GLN A 84 4.27 -17.20 -1.13
N ILE A 85 3.35 -17.95 -0.54
CA ILE A 85 1.93 -17.57 -0.51
C ILE A 85 1.82 -16.28 0.33
N ARG A 86 1.22 -15.25 -0.27
CA ARG A 86 0.95 -13.93 0.32
C ARG A 86 -0.31 -13.40 -0.36
N ASN A 87 -1.45 -13.52 0.32
CA ASN A 87 -2.72 -13.11 -0.28
C ASN A 87 -2.88 -11.59 -0.17
N TYR A 88 -2.84 -10.91 -1.31
CA TYR A 88 -3.11 -9.47 -1.52
C TYR A 88 -2.16 -8.49 -0.83
N ILE A 89 -1.37 -8.96 0.15
CA ILE A 89 -0.44 -8.12 0.92
C ILE A 89 0.70 -8.97 1.48
N GLY A 90 1.91 -8.42 1.45
CA GLY A 90 3.08 -9.08 2.00
C GLY A 90 4.28 -8.16 2.04
N ALA A 91 5.42 -8.65 2.49
CA ALA A 91 6.68 -7.93 2.41
C ALA A 91 7.79 -8.81 1.86
N VAL A 92 8.69 -8.18 1.10
CA VAL A 92 9.92 -8.78 0.60
C VAL A 92 11.13 -7.99 1.09
N SER A 93 12.26 -8.66 1.25
CA SER A 93 13.50 -8.04 1.70
C SER A 93 14.10 -7.13 0.62
N THR A 94 14.52 -5.92 1.00
CA THR A 94 15.26 -5.02 0.09
C THR A 94 16.62 -5.60 -0.35
N ALA A 95 17.17 -6.56 0.41
CA ALA A 95 18.48 -7.13 0.11
C ALA A 95 18.45 -8.17 -1.03
N ASN A 96 17.34 -8.92 -1.19
CA ASN A 96 17.31 -10.05 -2.12
C ASN A 96 15.95 -10.35 -2.76
N GLY A 97 14.88 -9.63 -2.41
CA GLY A 97 13.54 -9.84 -2.96
C GLY A 97 12.77 -11.03 -2.40
N ASN A 98 13.35 -11.81 -1.48
CA ASN A 98 12.64 -12.94 -0.87
C ASN A 98 11.54 -12.47 0.06
N ALA A 99 10.44 -13.22 0.11
CA ALA A 99 9.36 -12.95 1.06
C ALA A 99 9.86 -13.02 2.50
N THR A 100 9.45 -12.05 3.30
CA THR A 100 9.75 -12.00 4.74
C THR A 100 8.67 -12.72 5.55
N ALA A 101 8.82 -12.78 6.88
CA ALA A 101 7.78 -13.33 7.76
C ALA A 101 6.53 -12.44 7.87
N TRP A 102 6.60 -11.19 7.38
CA TRP A 102 5.47 -10.27 7.42
C TRP A 102 4.42 -10.66 6.36
N ALA A 103 3.31 -11.16 6.82
CA ALA A 103 2.23 -11.76 6.03
C ALA A 103 0.89 -11.55 6.74
N PRO A 104 0.33 -10.34 6.72
CA PRO A 104 -0.94 -10.07 7.41
C PRO A 104 -2.14 -10.74 6.75
N GLU A 105 -1.99 -11.21 5.50
CA GLU A 105 -3.04 -11.87 4.74
C GLU A 105 -4.33 -11.03 4.69
N ALA A 106 -4.79 -10.72 3.51
CA ALA A 106 -6.09 -10.10 3.28
C ALA A 106 -7.01 -11.06 2.52
N ASP A 107 -8.32 -10.82 2.54
CA ASP A 107 -9.31 -11.61 1.79
C ASP A 107 -9.71 -10.97 0.45
N ALA A 108 -9.22 -9.75 0.15
CA ALA A 108 -9.38 -9.08 -1.13
C ALA A 108 -8.27 -8.03 -1.37
N VAL A 109 -8.33 -7.37 -2.52
CA VAL A 109 -7.30 -6.46 -3.05
C VAL A 109 -6.95 -5.34 -2.08
N VAL A 110 -5.64 -5.12 -1.91
CA VAL A 110 -5.08 -3.98 -1.17
C VAL A 110 -4.57 -2.95 -2.16
N TYR A 111 -5.21 -1.77 -2.21
CA TYR A 111 -4.91 -0.72 -3.18
C TYR A 111 -3.85 0.27 -2.73
N THR A 112 -3.69 0.47 -1.43
CA THR A 112 -2.84 1.52 -0.89
C THR A 112 -2.22 1.14 0.45
N LEU A 113 -0.98 1.60 0.67
CA LEU A 113 -0.22 1.44 1.90
C LEU A 113 0.37 2.78 2.32
N ALA A 114 0.29 3.10 3.60
CA ALA A 114 0.97 4.24 4.21
C ALA A 114 1.59 3.83 5.55
N ILE A 115 2.62 4.52 6.02
CA ILE A 115 3.30 4.20 7.27
C ILE A 115 3.39 5.42 8.18
N ASP A 116 3.17 5.20 9.48
CA ASP A 116 3.48 6.13 10.55
C ASP A 116 4.19 5.38 11.68
N GLY A 117 5.46 5.67 11.86
CA GLY A 117 6.32 5.01 12.84
C GLY A 117 6.36 3.48 12.66
N THR A 118 5.73 2.74 13.57
CA THR A 118 5.67 1.27 13.58
C THR A 118 4.33 0.71 13.10
N THR A 119 3.50 1.53 12.48
CA THR A 119 2.16 1.16 12.01
C THR A 119 2.05 1.36 10.50
N ILE A 120 1.61 0.32 9.80
CA ILE A 120 1.24 0.37 8.39
C ILE A 120 -0.28 0.46 8.30
N TYR A 121 -0.77 1.45 7.58
CA TYR A 121 -2.17 1.57 7.21
C TYR A 121 -2.35 0.98 5.83
N ALA A 122 -3.28 0.03 5.70
CA ALA A 122 -3.66 -0.61 4.45
C ALA A 122 -5.08 -0.23 4.08
N GLY A 123 -5.31 0.09 2.81
CA GLY A 123 -6.62 0.39 2.24
C GLY A 123 -6.92 -0.51 1.05
N GLY A 124 -8.20 -0.90 0.87
CA GLY A 124 -8.59 -1.82 -0.20
C GLY A 124 -10.07 -2.18 -0.19
N GLU A 125 -10.39 -3.35 -0.74
CA GLU A 125 -11.74 -3.96 -0.76
C GLU A 125 -11.92 -5.06 0.29
N PHE A 126 -10.92 -5.32 1.09
CA PHE A 126 -10.93 -6.43 2.04
C PHE A 126 -11.96 -6.25 3.16
N THR A 127 -12.42 -7.37 3.69
CA THR A 127 -13.27 -7.43 4.90
C THR A 127 -12.53 -8.05 6.10
N SER A 128 -11.38 -8.67 5.83
CA SER A 128 -10.50 -9.28 6.83
C SER A 128 -9.03 -9.07 6.46
N ILE A 129 -8.20 -8.69 7.42
CA ILE A 129 -6.75 -8.51 7.28
C ILE A 129 -6.07 -8.57 8.65
N GLY A 130 -4.84 -9.09 8.71
CA GLY A 130 -4.06 -9.13 9.96
C GLY A 130 -4.70 -9.97 11.05
N GLY A 131 -5.48 -11.01 10.68
CA GLY A 131 -6.18 -11.91 11.59
C GLY A 131 -7.43 -11.31 12.23
N GLN A 132 -7.93 -10.16 11.74
CA GLN A 132 -9.11 -9.48 12.30
C GLN A 132 -10.08 -9.07 11.18
N SER A 133 -11.37 -8.99 11.52
CA SER A 133 -12.36 -8.35 10.65
C SER A 133 -12.07 -6.84 10.58
N ARG A 134 -11.76 -6.34 9.39
CA ARG A 134 -11.45 -4.95 9.08
C ARG A 134 -11.97 -4.65 7.69
N ILE A 135 -12.88 -3.73 7.57
CA ILE A 135 -13.54 -3.42 6.30
C ILE A 135 -12.86 -2.22 5.65
N GLY A 136 -12.25 -2.43 4.51
CA GLY A 136 -11.68 -1.42 3.64
C GLY A 136 -10.43 -0.72 4.17
N ILE A 137 -10.23 -0.65 5.50
CA ILE A 137 -9.07 0.00 6.11
C ILE A 137 -8.61 -0.72 7.38
N ALA A 138 -7.29 -0.83 7.55
CA ALA A 138 -6.68 -1.46 8.72
C ALA A 138 -5.37 -0.78 9.11
N ALA A 139 -5.04 -0.85 10.40
CA ALA A 139 -3.71 -0.52 10.93
C ALA A 139 -3.01 -1.82 11.34
N LEU A 140 -1.84 -2.07 10.78
CA LEU A 140 -1.04 -3.28 10.91
C LEU A 140 0.28 -2.99 11.62
N GLN A 141 0.75 -3.91 12.45
CA GLN A 141 2.08 -3.82 13.04
C GLN A 141 3.15 -4.04 11.97
N THR A 142 4.25 -3.26 12.01
CA THR A 142 5.43 -3.50 11.14
C THR A 142 6.23 -4.73 11.55
N THR A 143 5.97 -5.30 12.72
CA THR A 143 6.69 -6.44 13.30
C THR A 143 5.87 -7.73 13.28
N GLY A 144 6.54 -8.86 13.48
CA GLY A 144 5.92 -10.18 13.50
C GLY A 144 5.33 -10.52 12.12
N THR A 145 4.12 -11.04 12.12
CA THR A 145 3.38 -11.39 10.88
C THR A 145 2.54 -10.24 10.34
N GLY A 146 2.56 -9.05 10.96
CA GLY A 146 1.74 -7.93 10.51
C GLY A 146 0.31 -7.95 11.06
N ASN A 147 0.14 -8.42 12.29
CA ASN A 147 -1.18 -8.49 12.93
C ASN A 147 -1.86 -7.11 12.96
N ALA A 148 -3.18 -7.11 12.78
CA ALA A 148 -3.97 -5.90 12.95
C ALA A 148 -3.87 -5.40 14.39
N THR A 149 -3.73 -4.08 14.54
CA THR A 149 -3.72 -3.42 15.86
C THR A 149 -5.15 -3.31 16.41
N SER A 150 -5.28 -2.79 17.64
CA SER A 150 -6.60 -2.45 18.20
C SER A 150 -7.26 -1.23 17.55
N TRP A 151 -6.55 -0.55 16.65
CA TRP A 151 -7.11 0.57 15.89
C TRP A 151 -8.16 0.06 14.91
N GLU A 152 -9.33 0.67 14.95
CA GLU A 152 -10.46 0.33 14.08
C GLU A 152 -10.85 1.57 13.26
N GLY A 153 -10.60 1.53 11.96
CA GLY A 153 -11.22 2.43 11.00
C GLY A 153 -12.60 1.89 10.67
N TYR A 154 -13.65 2.60 11.06
CA TYR A 154 -15.01 2.15 10.75
C TYR A 154 -15.40 2.66 9.36
N ALA A 155 -15.30 1.79 8.36
CA ALA A 155 -15.89 1.99 7.05
C ALA A 155 -17.20 1.17 6.95
N ASN A 156 -18.11 1.57 6.08
CA ASN A 156 -19.32 0.79 5.80
C ASN A 156 -18.98 -0.54 5.12
N THR A 157 -19.95 -1.47 5.08
CA THR A 157 -19.75 -2.84 4.57
C THR A 157 -19.28 -2.94 3.12
N ASP A 158 -19.53 -1.90 2.32
CA ASP A 158 -19.16 -1.85 0.90
C ASP A 158 -18.03 -0.83 0.64
N ALA A 159 -17.21 -0.57 1.65
CA ALA A 159 -16.14 0.42 1.53
C ALA A 159 -15.02 -0.07 0.62
N ILE A 160 -14.61 0.81 -0.30
CA ILE A 160 -13.41 0.67 -1.12
C ILE A 160 -12.51 1.85 -0.78
N VAL A 161 -11.35 1.56 -0.16
CA VAL A 161 -10.34 2.57 0.14
C VAL A 161 -9.26 2.54 -0.92
N GLU A 162 -9.21 3.56 -1.76
CA GLU A 162 -8.31 3.64 -2.91
C GLU A 162 -6.99 4.33 -2.59
N THR A 163 -6.99 5.24 -1.61
CA THR A 163 -5.78 5.97 -1.24
C THR A 163 -5.74 6.31 0.24
N ILE A 164 -4.54 6.22 0.82
CA ILE A 164 -4.24 6.65 2.19
C ILE A 164 -2.97 7.50 2.17
N ALA A 165 -3.00 8.60 2.90
CA ALA A 165 -1.82 9.37 3.25
C ALA A 165 -1.79 9.62 4.77
N VAL A 166 -0.61 9.72 5.34
CA VAL A 166 -0.44 10.01 6.77
C VAL A 166 0.45 11.23 6.92
N ASP A 167 0.00 12.19 7.72
CA ASP A 167 0.77 13.38 8.09
C ASP A 167 0.48 13.78 9.53
N ASN A 168 1.52 13.93 10.35
CA ASN A 168 1.44 14.38 11.76
C ASN A 168 0.41 13.60 12.59
N GLY A 169 0.30 12.27 12.38
CA GLY A 169 -0.65 11.40 13.07
C GLY A 169 -2.10 11.56 12.60
N LEU A 170 -2.34 12.30 11.52
CA LEU A 170 -3.61 12.36 10.81
C LEU A 170 -3.58 11.37 9.65
N ILE A 171 -4.67 10.64 9.46
CA ILE A 171 -4.86 9.69 8.37
C ILE A 171 -5.85 10.29 7.40
N TYR A 172 -5.41 10.50 6.17
CA TYR A 172 -6.23 10.99 5.06
C TYR A 172 -6.61 9.79 4.22
N VAL A 173 -7.90 9.61 3.95
CA VAL A 173 -8.45 8.45 3.27
C VAL A 173 -9.33 8.89 2.12
N GLY A 174 -9.14 8.32 0.93
CA GLY A 174 -9.96 8.56 -0.24
C GLY A 174 -10.46 7.25 -0.86
N GLY A 175 -11.65 7.28 -1.46
CA GLY A 175 -12.29 6.11 -2.07
C GLY A 175 -13.81 6.17 -1.99
N TYR A 176 -14.47 5.00 -2.12
CA TYR A 176 -15.92 4.85 -2.04
C TYR A 176 -16.30 4.27 -0.67
N PHE A 177 -16.65 5.13 0.29
CA PHE A 177 -17.01 4.69 1.64
C PHE A 177 -17.76 5.76 2.41
N PHE A 178 -18.50 5.33 3.47
CA PHE A 178 -18.97 6.18 4.54
C PHE A 178 -18.25 5.80 5.83
N LEU A 179 -17.59 6.77 6.48
CA LEU A 179 -16.96 6.53 7.77
C LEU A 179 -17.97 6.77 8.89
N TYR A 180 -18.18 5.76 9.73
CA TYR A 180 -18.93 5.89 10.97
C TYR A 180 -17.96 6.08 12.13
N TRP A 181 -18.08 7.18 12.85
CA TRP A 181 -17.23 7.46 13.99
C TRP A 181 -17.82 6.84 15.28
N ARG A 182 -17.05 6.02 15.99
CA ARG A 182 -17.36 5.56 17.35
C ARG A 182 -16.13 5.76 18.23
N GLY A 183 -16.12 6.83 19.07
CA GLY A 183 -15.21 6.93 20.22
C GLY A 183 -14.09 7.97 20.13
N THR A 184 -13.38 8.15 21.23
CA THR A 184 -12.70 9.35 21.70
C THR A 184 -11.23 9.54 21.28
N GLN A 185 -10.66 8.75 20.38
CA GLN A 185 -9.21 8.76 20.17
C GLN A 185 -8.72 8.85 18.70
N ASN A 186 -9.56 9.02 17.69
CA ASN A 186 -9.08 8.95 16.32
C ASN A 186 -9.32 10.23 15.53
N LYS A 187 -8.25 10.78 14.95
CA LYS A 187 -8.29 11.94 14.06
C LYS A 187 -8.33 11.45 12.61
N TYR A 188 -9.44 11.66 11.92
CA TYR A 188 -9.60 11.35 10.51
C TYR A 188 -9.96 12.60 9.71
N CYS A 189 -9.47 12.70 8.51
CA CYS A 189 -10.01 13.55 7.47
C CYS A 189 -10.42 12.66 6.31
N SER A 190 -11.69 12.57 6.00
CA SER A 190 -12.21 11.82 4.86
C SER A 190 -12.48 12.75 3.68
N VAL A 191 -12.11 12.32 2.49
CA VAL A 191 -12.53 12.95 1.23
C VAL A 191 -13.51 11.99 0.56
N GLU A 192 -14.80 12.31 0.58
CA GLU A 192 -15.81 11.56 -0.16
C GLU A 192 -15.73 11.90 -1.65
N HIS A 193 -15.68 10.87 -2.50
CA HIS A 193 -15.96 10.99 -3.92
C HIS A 193 -17.37 10.47 -4.20
N SER A 194 -18.38 11.33 -4.08
CA SER A 194 -19.68 11.08 -4.68
C SER A 194 -19.83 11.98 -5.90
N HIS A 195 -19.76 11.40 -7.10
CA HIS A 195 -20.12 12.05 -8.39
C HIS A 195 -19.68 13.52 -8.51
N GLY A 196 -18.38 13.79 -8.45
CA GLY A 196 -17.82 15.06 -8.94
C GLY A 196 -17.80 16.24 -7.96
N ILE A 197 -18.04 16.04 -6.66
CA ILE A 197 -17.94 17.10 -5.65
C ILE A 197 -17.03 16.64 -4.52
N SER A 198 -15.81 17.18 -4.47
CA SER A 198 -14.94 17.05 -3.31
C SER A 198 -15.42 17.99 -2.20
N LYS A 199 -15.97 17.47 -1.13
CA LYS A 199 -16.22 18.23 0.10
C LYS A 199 -15.19 17.83 1.15
N PHE A 200 -14.33 18.80 1.51
CA PHE A 200 -13.54 18.71 2.72
C PHE A 200 -14.49 18.87 3.91
N LEU A 201 -14.65 17.84 4.71
CA LEU A 201 -15.32 17.94 5.99
C LEU A 201 -14.25 18.26 7.04
N GLU A 202 -14.16 19.54 7.42
CA GLU A 202 -13.41 19.91 8.62
C GLU A 202 -14.01 19.21 9.85
N PRO A 203 -13.20 18.71 10.79
CA PRO A 203 -13.72 18.16 12.03
C PRO A 203 -14.39 19.29 12.82
N ARG A 204 -15.71 19.35 12.80
CA ARG A 204 -16.45 20.26 13.66
C ARG A 204 -16.39 19.74 15.09
N TYR A 205 -15.52 20.30 15.89
CA TYR A 205 -15.59 20.20 17.34
C TYR A 205 -16.84 20.94 17.82
N GLN A 206 -17.89 20.23 18.18
CA GLN A 206 -18.92 20.76 19.08
C GLN A 206 -18.70 20.14 20.45
N PHE A 207 -18.02 20.88 21.33
CA PHE A 207 -18.16 20.64 22.76
C PHE A 207 -19.54 21.11 23.16
N ARG A 208 -20.42 20.22 23.61
CA ARG A 208 -21.53 20.58 24.47
C ARG A 208 -21.10 20.28 25.90
N SER A 209 -21.08 21.37 26.69
CA SER A 209 -20.99 21.41 28.15
C SER A 209 -22.09 20.58 28.82
#